data_f10bae0b84c34e8019f4759cddaa608b
#
_entry.id   f10bae0b84c34e8019f4759cddaa608b
#
_cell.length_a   1.000
_cell.length_b   1.000
_cell.length_c   1.000
_cell.angle_alpha   90.00
_cell.angle_beta   90.00
_cell.angle_gamma   90.00
#
_symmetry.space_group_name_H-M   'P 1'
#
loop_
_entity.id
_entity.type
_entity.pdbx_description
1 polymer ?
#
loop_
_entity_poly.entity_id
_entity_poly.type
_entity_poly.pdbx_seq_one_letter_code
_entity_poly.pdbx_strand_id
1 'polypeptide(L)'
;MPDGKGNTVIHFDQSTTAVALGKITMAKAAGEKIPFGWALDKNGEPTADPEAALEGSLVSSGGYKGWGFGLMAEVLAAGLAGGLASQFVQPLKAKDGEPHNLGQYYILIDPQNAPALENLLNDLETAVSKDEGTRLPDQGKVAEEFVVVPDDLLVLLEKLTGLEWKD
;
A
#
# COMPACT_ATOMS: atom_id res chain seq x y z
N MET A 1 -7.46 14.36 2.82
CA MET A 1 -8.48 15.29 3.37
C MET A 1 -7.75 16.53 3.88
N PRO A 2 -7.97 17.69 3.29
CA PRO A 2 -7.35 18.93 3.73
C PRO A 2 -8.10 19.54 4.94
N ASP A 3 -7.37 20.28 5.77
CA ASP A 3 -7.97 21.25 6.67
C ASP A 3 -8.43 22.49 5.86
N GLY A 4 -9.20 23.39 6.46
CA GLY A 4 -9.61 24.64 5.81
C GLY A 4 -8.46 25.60 5.46
N LYS A 5 -7.21 25.27 5.83
CA LYS A 5 -5.98 26.06 5.61
C LYS A 5 -5.09 25.52 4.50
N GLY A 6 -5.50 24.39 3.88
CA GLY A 6 -4.76 23.76 2.79
C GLY A 6 -3.74 22.71 3.21
N ASN A 7 -3.64 22.36 4.52
CA ASN A 7 -2.80 21.27 4.97
C ASN A 7 -3.55 19.94 4.83
N THR A 8 -2.83 18.87 4.60
CA THR A 8 -3.42 17.50 4.60
C THR A 8 -3.45 16.96 6.02
N VAL A 9 -4.64 16.74 6.56
CA VAL A 9 -4.86 16.15 7.89
C VAL A 9 -4.86 14.63 7.82
N ILE A 10 -5.50 14.06 6.81
CA ILE A 10 -5.56 12.61 6.60
C ILE A 10 -5.16 12.30 5.15
N HIS A 11 -4.13 11.49 4.99
CA HIS A 11 -3.73 10.87 3.75
C HIS A 11 -3.89 9.36 3.87
N PHE A 12 -5.01 8.83 3.38
CA PHE A 12 -5.31 7.40 3.47
C PHE A 12 -4.85 6.71 2.19
N ASP A 13 -3.69 6.05 2.28
CA ASP A 13 -3.11 5.23 1.23
C ASP A 13 -2.82 3.84 1.79
N GLN A 14 -3.68 2.88 1.47
CA GLN A 14 -3.57 1.52 1.96
C GLN A 14 -3.93 0.52 0.87
N SER A 15 -3.18 -0.58 0.82
CA SER A 15 -3.59 -1.76 0.08
C SER A 15 -4.75 -2.47 0.79
N THR A 16 -5.48 -3.30 0.07
CA THR A 16 -6.56 -4.14 0.62
C THR A 16 -6.04 -5.38 1.34
N THR A 17 -4.73 -5.60 1.38
CA THR A 17 -4.09 -6.74 2.05
C THR A 17 -3.64 -6.41 3.46
N ALA A 18 -3.58 -7.42 4.34
CA ALA A 18 -3.12 -7.27 5.72
C ALA A 18 -1.67 -6.77 5.81
N VAL A 19 -0.87 -7.04 4.78
CA VAL A 19 0.54 -6.65 4.69
C VAL A 19 0.91 -6.37 3.23
N ALA A 20 1.88 -5.48 3.02
CA ALA A 20 2.47 -5.28 1.70
C ALA A 20 3.36 -6.47 1.31
N LEU A 21 3.27 -6.93 0.05
CA LEU A 21 4.09 -8.02 -0.49
C LEU A 21 5.59 -7.81 -0.28
N GLY A 22 6.05 -6.56 -0.33
CA GLY A 22 7.45 -6.20 -0.09
C GLY A 22 7.97 -6.66 1.28
N LYS A 23 7.14 -6.61 2.33
CA LYS A 23 7.54 -7.09 3.67
C LYS A 23 7.79 -8.61 3.70
N ILE A 24 6.99 -9.38 2.97
CA ILE A 24 7.20 -10.83 2.85
C ILE A 24 8.48 -11.12 2.06
N THR A 25 8.73 -10.37 0.98
CA THR A 25 9.95 -10.49 0.20
C THR A 25 11.20 -10.15 1.02
N MET A 26 11.13 -9.11 1.86
CA MET A 26 12.22 -8.72 2.76
C MET A 26 12.47 -9.79 3.83
N ALA A 27 11.42 -10.34 4.45
CA ALA A 27 11.54 -11.42 5.42
C ALA A 27 12.20 -12.67 4.80
N LYS A 28 11.81 -13.04 3.56
CA LYS A 28 12.48 -14.11 2.82
C LYS A 28 13.98 -13.83 2.63
N ALA A 29 14.34 -12.64 2.21
CA ALA A 29 15.75 -12.25 2.00
C ALA A 29 16.55 -12.26 3.30
N ALA A 30 15.92 -11.91 4.43
CA ALA A 30 16.53 -11.94 5.76
C ALA A 30 16.55 -13.34 6.40
N GLY A 31 15.89 -14.35 5.82
CA GLY A 31 15.74 -15.67 6.43
C GLY A 31 14.82 -15.66 7.67
N GLU A 32 13.94 -14.69 7.79
CA GLU A 32 13.04 -14.50 8.92
C GLU A 32 11.64 -15.04 8.63
N LYS A 33 10.94 -15.46 9.69
CA LYS A 33 9.53 -15.85 9.59
C LYS A 33 8.63 -14.61 9.55
N ILE A 34 7.47 -14.78 8.91
CA ILE A 34 6.40 -13.77 8.90
C ILE A 34 5.34 -14.10 9.98
N PRO A 35 4.60 -13.10 10.48
CA PRO A 35 3.47 -13.34 11.35
C PRO A 35 2.37 -14.17 10.67
N PHE A 36 1.74 -15.07 11.43
CA PHE A 36 0.50 -15.71 10.98
C PHE A 36 -0.58 -14.66 10.71
N GLY A 37 -1.42 -14.90 9.69
CA GLY A 37 -2.46 -13.98 9.29
C GLY A 37 -2.03 -12.97 8.21
N TRP A 38 -0.78 -13.02 7.77
CA TRP A 38 -0.31 -12.21 6.63
C TRP A 38 -0.58 -12.89 5.28
N ALA A 39 -0.39 -14.22 5.24
CA ALA A 39 -0.50 -14.98 4.00
C ALA A 39 -1.00 -16.41 4.23
N LEU A 40 -1.47 -17.00 3.15
CA LEU A 40 -1.76 -18.41 3.00
C LEU A 40 -0.72 -19.02 2.05
N ASP A 41 -0.45 -20.32 2.20
CA ASP A 41 0.35 -21.09 1.25
C ASP A 41 -0.46 -21.42 -0.02
N LYS A 42 0.14 -22.15 -0.96
CA LYS A 42 -0.50 -22.58 -2.21
C LYS A 42 -1.71 -23.51 -2.03
N ASN A 43 -1.86 -24.12 -0.84
CA ASN A 43 -2.99 -24.98 -0.48
C ASN A 43 -4.11 -24.20 0.22
N GLY A 44 -3.91 -22.89 0.48
CA GLY A 44 -4.85 -22.03 1.20
C GLY A 44 -4.72 -22.12 2.72
N GLU A 45 -3.64 -22.73 3.24
CA GLU A 45 -3.41 -22.86 4.68
C GLU A 45 -2.57 -21.69 5.21
N PRO A 46 -2.87 -21.18 6.42
CA PRO A 46 -2.09 -20.11 7.05
C PRO A 46 -0.62 -20.50 7.20
N THR A 47 0.28 -19.62 6.79
CA THR A 47 1.72 -19.87 6.87
C THR A 47 2.49 -18.76 7.53
N ALA A 48 3.58 -19.10 8.22
CA ALA A 48 4.61 -18.18 8.70
C ALA A 48 5.91 -18.28 7.90
N ASP A 49 5.94 -19.13 6.87
CA ASP A 49 7.08 -19.26 5.96
C ASP A 49 6.93 -18.27 4.80
N PRO A 50 7.85 -17.30 4.64
CA PRO A 50 7.76 -16.31 3.57
C PRO A 50 7.88 -16.92 2.17
N GLU A 51 8.56 -18.07 2.02
CA GLU A 51 8.67 -18.74 0.72
C GLU A 51 7.34 -19.35 0.31
N ALA A 52 6.71 -20.10 1.22
CA ALA A 52 5.38 -20.66 1.00
C ALA A 52 4.31 -19.56 0.78
N ALA A 53 4.44 -18.42 1.46
CA ALA A 53 3.57 -17.25 1.31
C ALA A 53 3.67 -16.63 -0.10
N LEU A 54 4.86 -16.59 -0.69
CA LEU A 54 5.08 -16.06 -2.05
C LEU A 54 4.54 -16.98 -3.15
N GLU A 55 4.34 -18.26 -2.83
CA GLU A 55 3.70 -19.23 -3.74
C GLU A 55 2.16 -19.26 -3.57
N GLY A 56 1.64 -18.66 -2.51
CA GLY A 56 0.23 -18.66 -2.16
C GLY A 56 -0.45 -17.30 -2.38
N SER A 57 -1.15 -16.81 -1.35
CA SER A 57 -1.91 -15.56 -1.43
C SER A 57 -1.81 -14.72 -0.16
N LEU A 58 -1.92 -13.40 -0.31
CA LEU A 58 -2.02 -12.48 0.81
C LEU A 58 -3.42 -12.53 1.43
N VAL A 59 -3.48 -12.38 2.76
CA VAL A 59 -4.76 -12.27 3.47
C VAL A 59 -5.28 -10.84 3.34
N SER A 60 -6.60 -10.68 3.17
CA SER A 60 -7.24 -9.37 3.14
C SER A 60 -7.21 -8.69 4.50
N SER A 61 -6.95 -7.40 4.52
CA SER A 61 -7.07 -6.57 5.73
C SER A 61 -8.51 -6.63 6.26
N GLY A 62 -8.68 -6.98 7.55
CA GLY A 62 -10.01 -7.16 8.13
C GLY A 62 -10.78 -8.40 7.65
N GLY A 63 -10.07 -9.40 7.10
CA GLY A 63 -10.65 -10.67 6.69
C GLY A 63 -11.67 -10.54 5.55
N TYR A 64 -12.78 -11.29 5.63
CA TYR A 64 -13.79 -11.30 4.56
C TYR A 64 -14.46 -9.94 4.31
N LYS A 65 -14.53 -9.07 5.33
CA LYS A 65 -15.08 -7.70 5.15
C LYS A 65 -14.12 -6.83 4.35
N GLY A 66 -12.81 -6.92 4.61
CA GLY A 66 -11.80 -6.23 3.82
C GLY A 66 -11.74 -6.75 2.38
N TRP A 67 -11.92 -8.06 2.18
CA TRP A 67 -12.09 -8.63 0.85
C TRP A 67 -13.28 -7.99 0.10
N GLY A 68 -14.38 -7.73 0.79
CA GLY A 68 -15.53 -7.04 0.21
C GLY A 68 -15.20 -5.62 -0.29
N PHE A 69 -14.37 -4.86 0.43
CA PHE A 69 -13.87 -3.56 -0.06
C PHE A 69 -12.96 -3.73 -1.28
N GLY A 70 -12.11 -4.75 -1.29
CA GLY A 70 -11.31 -5.10 -2.47
C GLY A 70 -12.16 -5.42 -3.69
N LEU A 71 -13.25 -6.18 -3.49
CA LEU A 71 -14.22 -6.49 -4.56
C LEU A 71 -14.89 -5.21 -5.09
N MET A 72 -15.24 -4.25 -4.23
CA MET A 72 -15.80 -2.97 -4.69
C MET A 72 -14.78 -2.18 -5.51
N ALA A 73 -13.51 -2.16 -5.11
CA ALA A 73 -12.45 -1.54 -5.90
C ALA A 73 -12.31 -2.22 -7.28
N GLU A 74 -12.38 -3.54 -7.34
CA GLU A 74 -12.37 -4.32 -8.59
C GLU A 74 -13.52 -3.93 -9.51
N VAL A 75 -14.76 -3.89 -8.99
CA VAL A 75 -15.94 -3.52 -9.76
C VAL A 75 -15.82 -2.09 -10.31
N LEU A 76 -15.36 -1.14 -9.50
CA LEU A 76 -15.24 0.26 -9.90
C LEU A 76 -14.05 0.49 -10.85
N ALA A 77 -12.88 -0.03 -10.53
CA ALA A 77 -11.66 0.27 -11.28
C ALA A 77 -11.49 -0.64 -12.51
N ALA A 78 -11.81 -1.93 -12.42
CA ALA A 78 -11.76 -2.82 -13.57
C ALA A 78 -13.09 -2.85 -14.33
N GLY A 79 -14.18 -3.14 -13.65
CA GLY A 79 -15.48 -3.33 -14.30
C GLY A 79 -16.03 -2.08 -14.98
N LEU A 80 -16.14 -0.96 -14.25
CA LEU A 80 -16.73 0.27 -14.80
C LEU A 80 -15.74 1.08 -15.63
N ALA A 81 -14.45 1.07 -15.27
CA ALA A 81 -13.43 1.81 -16.00
C ALA A 81 -12.85 1.06 -17.21
N GLY A 82 -13.25 -0.21 -17.41
CA GLY A 82 -12.78 -1.02 -18.54
C GLY A 82 -11.34 -1.51 -18.40
N GLY A 83 -10.84 -1.56 -17.18
CA GLY A 83 -9.52 -2.15 -16.85
C GLY A 83 -9.55 -3.68 -16.87
N LEU A 84 -8.39 -4.29 -16.76
CA LEU A 84 -8.24 -5.73 -16.66
C LEU A 84 -8.62 -6.20 -15.25
N ALA A 85 -9.41 -7.26 -15.14
CA ALA A 85 -9.74 -7.84 -13.84
C ALA A 85 -8.46 -8.40 -13.17
N SER A 86 -8.34 -8.24 -11.85
CA SER A 86 -7.11 -8.49 -11.11
C SER A 86 -6.55 -9.90 -11.27
N GLN A 87 -7.40 -10.90 -11.45
CA GLN A 87 -6.96 -12.29 -11.73
C GLN A 87 -6.22 -12.46 -13.06
N PHE A 88 -6.33 -11.51 -13.98
CA PHE A 88 -5.67 -11.51 -15.29
C PHE A 88 -4.49 -10.54 -15.37
N VAL A 89 -4.31 -9.72 -14.33
CA VAL A 89 -3.19 -8.77 -14.26
C VAL A 89 -1.90 -9.54 -14.05
N GLN A 90 -0.94 -9.35 -14.95
CA GLN A 90 0.38 -9.97 -14.83
C GLN A 90 1.14 -9.43 -13.62
N PRO A 91 2.00 -10.23 -12.98
CA PRO A 91 2.88 -9.75 -11.92
C PRO A 91 3.74 -8.55 -12.40
N LEU A 92 3.89 -7.53 -11.55
CA LEU A 92 4.69 -6.34 -11.86
C LEU A 92 6.15 -6.66 -12.26
N LYS A 93 6.67 -7.81 -11.85
CA LYS A 93 8.03 -8.29 -12.16
C LYS A 93 8.07 -9.28 -13.32
N ALA A 94 6.98 -9.47 -14.05
CA ALA A 94 6.99 -10.29 -15.26
C ALA A 94 7.91 -9.66 -16.31
N LYS A 95 8.83 -10.48 -16.88
CA LYS A 95 9.84 -9.97 -17.83
C LYS A 95 9.28 -9.74 -19.23
N ASP A 96 8.23 -10.46 -19.59
CA ASP A 96 7.65 -10.51 -20.94
C ASP A 96 6.15 -10.17 -20.91
N GLY A 97 5.77 -9.22 -20.06
CA GLY A 97 4.36 -8.89 -19.84
C GLY A 97 3.82 -7.85 -20.81
N GLU A 98 2.58 -8.04 -21.23
CA GLU A 98 1.75 -6.98 -21.81
C GLU A 98 1.53 -5.86 -20.79
N PRO A 99 1.23 -4.63 -21.24
CA PRO A 99 0.86 -3.53 -20.33
C PRO A 99 -0.26 -3.96 -19.38
N HIS A 100 -0.15 -3.57 -18.10
CA HIS A 100 -1.05 -4.04 -17.05
C HIS A 100 -2.51 -3.65 -17.27
N ASN A 101 -2.79 -2.61 -18.06
CA ASN A 101 -4.13 -2.12 -18.37
C ASN A 101 -5.01 -1.99 -17.10
N LEU A 102 -4.47 -1.37 -16.06
CA LEU A 102 -5.16 -1.15 -14.80
C LEU A 102 -6.16 -0.01 -14.95
N GLY A 103 -7.41 -0.25 -14.57
CA GLY A 103 -8.41 0.79 -14.45
C GLY A 103 -8.19 1.62 -13.19
N GLN A 104 -8.72 2.85 -13.22
CA GLN A 104 -8.70 3.77 -12.08
C GLN A 104 -10.09 4.37 -11.91
N TYR A 105 -10.47 4.62 -10.66
CA TYR A 105 -11.73 5.25 -10.31
C TYR A 105 -11.47 6.39 -9.33
N TYR A 106 -12.04 7.55 -9.61
CA TYR A 106 -11.87 8.76 -8.81
C TYR A 106 -13.20 9.29 -8.33
N ILE A 107 -13.29 9.64 -7.04
CA ILE A 107 -14.38 10.42 -6.46
C ILE A 107 -13.78 11.75 -5.99
N LEU A 108 -14.26 12.84 -6.60
CA LEU A 108 -13.88 14.19 -6.18
C LEU A 108 -15.02 14.79 -5.35
N ILE A 109 -14.68 15.23 -4.14
CA ILE A 109 -15.65 15.84 -3.22
C ILE A 109 -15.14 17.24 -2.90
N ASP A 110 -15.95 18.27 -3.18
CA ASP A 110 -15.67 19.65 -2.79
C ASP A 110 -16.08 19.87 -1.33
N PRO A 111 -15.13 20.14 -0.42
CA PRO A 111 -15.42 20.32 1.00
C PRO A 111 -15.98 21.73 1.34
N GLN A 112 -16.03 22.67 0.40
CA GLN A 112 -16.41 24.06 0.69
C GLN A 112 -17.79 24.19 1.34
N ASN A 113 -18.70 23.26 1.08
CA ASN A 113 -20.04 23.22 1.64
C ASN A 113 -20.20 22.23 2.81
N ALA A 114 -19.10 21.78 3.41
CA ALA A 114 -19.11 20.84 4.52
C ALA A 114 -18.46 21.41 5.79
N PRO A 115 -19.07 22.43 6.43
CA PRO A 115 -18.46 23.13 7.58
C PRO A 115 -18.22 22.20 8.79
N ALA A 116 -18.94 21.09 8.88
CA ALA A 116 -18.74 20.10 9.94
C ALA A 116 -17.47 19.26 9.73
N LEU A 117 -16.89 19.23 8.52
CA LEU A 117 -15.72 18.40 8.22
C LEU A 117 -14.49 18.88 8.99
N GLU A 118 -14.22 20.18 9.02
CA GLU A 118 -13.09 20.74 9.74
C GLU A 118 -13.16 20.42 11.24
N ASN A 119 -14.33 20.60 11.87
CA ASN A 119 -14.55 20.25 13.26
C ASN A 119 -14.32 18.77 13.51
N LEU A 120 -14.86 17.89 12.66
CA LEU A 120 -14.67 16.45 12.76
C LEU A 120 -13.19 16.05 12.65
N LEU A 121 -12.43 16.65 11.73
CA LEU A 121 -11.00 16.36 11.57
C LEU A 121 -10.20 16.78 12.79
N ASN A 122 -10.48 17.95 13.36
CA ASN A 122 -9.87 18.44 14.58
C ASN A 122 -10.21 17.56 15.80
N ASP A 123 -11.46 17.12 15.92
CA ASP A 123 -11.89 16.21 16.98
C ASP A 123 -11.21 14.85 16.88
N LEU A 124 -11.08 14.30 15.68
CA LEU A 124 -10.38 13.03 15.42
C LEU A 124 -8.88 13.15 15.76
N GLU A 125 -8.22 14.22 15.33
CA GLU A 125 -6.81 14.45 15.64
C GLU A 125 -6.61 14.58 17.17
N THR A 126 -7.48 15.33 17.83
CA THR A 126 -7.46 15.49 19.29
C THR A 126 -7.73 14.16 20.00
N ALA A 127 -8.65 13.34 19.51
CA ALA A 127 -8.95 12.04 20.12
C ALA A 127 -7.78 11.08 19.99
N VAL A 128 -7.22 10.96 18.79
CA VAL A 128 -6.09 10.06 18.50
C VAL A 128 -4.83 10.46 19.27
N SER A 129 -4.58 11.76 19.44
CA SER A 129 -3.40 12.25 20.17
C SER A 129 -3.38 11.92 21.67
N LYS A 130 -4.52 11.50 22.24
CA LYS A 130 -4.61 11.10 23.66
C LYS A 130 -4.07 9.71 23.94
N ASP A 131 -4.02 8.86 22.92
CA ASP A 131 -3.58 7.47 23.06
C ASP A 131 -2.13 7.35 22.57
N GLU A 132 -1.24 6.98 23.46
CA GLU A 132 0.19 6.80 23.14
C GLU A 132 0.39 5.79 22.00
N GLY A 133 1.22 6.14 21.03
CA GLY A 133 1.53 5.27 19.88
C GLY A 133 0.45 5.24 18.79
N THR A 134 -0.66 5.94 18.94
CA THR A 134 -1.68 6.07 17.90
C THR A 134 -1.45 7.33 17.04
N ARG A 135 -1.89 7.26 15.78
CA ARG A 135 -1.81 8.39 14.86
C ARG A 135 -2.82 8.25 13.73
N LEU A 136 -3.22 9.36 13.16
CA LEU A 136 -3.97 9.35 11.90
C LEU A 136 -3.09 8.84 10.75
N PRO A 137 -3.68 8.27 9.68
CA PRO A 137 -2.94 7.84 8.52
C PRO A 137 -2.07 8.96 7.96
N ASP A 138 -0.78 8.68 7.80
CA ASP A 138 0.28 9.59 7.34
C ASP A 138 0.69 10.72 8.31
N GLN A 139 0.03 10.84 9.45
CA GLN A 139 0.38 11.83 10.47
C GLN A 139 1.79 11.57 11.01
N GLY A 140 2.61 12.64 11.06
CA GLY A 140 3.97 12.58 11.60
C GLY A 140 5.00 11.87 10.69
N LYS A 141 4.64 11.53 9.46
CA LYS A 141 5.63 11.12 8.46
C LYS A 141 6.41 12.35 8.01
N VAL A 142 7.67 12.37 8.31
CA VAL A 142 8.64 13.34 7.79
C VAL A 142 9.42 12.64 6.69
N ALA A 143 9.55 13.28 5.53
CA ALA A 143 10.44 12.78 4.50
C ALA A 143 11.88 12.82 5.04
N GLU A 144 12.58 11.70 4.97
CA GLU A 144 14.00 11.67 5.31
C GLU A 144 14.77 12.50 4.28
N GLU A 145 15.64 13.38 4.75
CA GLU A 145 16.46 14.23 3.89
C GLU A 145 17.48 13.39 3.11
N PHE A 146 17.92 12.29 3.71
CA PHE A 146 18.89 11.37 3.12
C PHE A 146 18.36 9.93 3.18
N VAL A 147 18.60 9.19 2.12
CA VAL A 147 18.30 7.76 2.04
C VAL A 147 19.60 7.01 1.83
N VAL A 148 19.87 6.02 2.68
CA VAL A 148 21.00 5.12 2.49
C VAL A 148 20.69 4.16 1.35
N VAL A 149 21.46 4.22 0.29
CA VAL A 149 21.35 3.33 -0.86
C VAL A 149 22.43 2.25 -0.75
N PRO A 150 22.08 0.94 -0.78
CA PRO A 150 23.08 -0.13 -0.81
C PRO A 150 24.02 0.00 -2.02
N ASP A 151 25.30 -0.32 -1.84
CA ASP A 151 26.34 -0.16 -2.87
C ASP A 151 26.01 -0.92 -4.17
N ASP A 152 25.48 -2.13 -4.07
CA ASP A 152 25.08 -2.94 -5.22
C ASP A 152 23.94 -2.30 -6.01
N LEU A 153 22.99 -1.65 -5.33
CA LEU A 153 21.94 -0.89 -5.97
C LEU A 153 22.48 0.40 -6.60
N LEU A 154 23.42 1.07 -5.96
CA LEU A 154 24.08 2.26 -6.50
C LEU A 154 24.78 1.95 -7.82
N VAL A 155 25.60 0.89 -7.86
CA VAL A 155 26.27 0.42 -9.09
C VAL A 155 25.27 0.10 -10.20
N LEU A 156 24.12 -0.52 -9.85
CA LEU A 156 23.07 -0.80 -10.83
C LEU A 156 22.45 0.49 -11.37
N LEU A 157 22.16 1.46 -10.52
CA LEU A 157 21.59 2.76 -10.91
C LEU A 157 22.54 3.55 -11.81
N GLU A 158 23.84 3.58 -11.51
CA GLU A 158 24.86 4.20 -12.34
C GLU A 158 24.92 3.58 -13.73
N LYS A 159 24.89 2.24 -13.78
CA LYS A 159 24.88 1.51 -15.05
C LYS A 159 23.62 1.79 -15.90
N LEU A 160 22.46 1.92 -15.25
CA LEU A 160 21.18 2.16 -15.94
C LEU A 160 21.02 3.62 -16.40
N THR A 161 21.51 4.56 -15.61
CA THR A 161 21.32 6.00 -15.87
C THR A 161 22.49 6.64 -16.61
N GLY A 162 23.69 6.05 -16.55
CA GLY A 162 24.93 6.65 -17.04
C GLY A 162 25.43 7.83 -16.18
N LEU A 163 24.82 8.03 -15.01
CA LEU A 163 25.20 9.09 -14.05
C LEU A 163 26.12 8.49 -12.97
N GLU A 164 27.18 9.19 -12.63
CA GLU A 164 27.99 8.89 -11.43
C GLU A 164 27.36 9.61 -10.23
N TRP A 165 27.06 8.85 -9.19
CA TRP A 165 26.57 9.39 -7.92
C TRP A 165 27.78 9.62 -7.02
N LYS A 166 27.99 10.87 -6.60
CA LYS A 166 29.07 11.24 -5.68
C LYS A 166 28.49 11.43 -4.28
N ASP A 167 29.26 10.99 -3.28
CA ASP A 167 28.98 11.23 -1.86
C ASP A 167 28.79 12.72 -1.54
#